data_ec12061da2af3b44404d7baca1a6a23b
#
_entry.id   ec12061da2af3b44404d7baca1a6a23b
#
_cell.length_a   1.000
_cell.length_b   1.000
_cell.length_c   1.000
_cell.angle_alpha   90.00
_cell.angle_beta   90.00
_cell.angle_gamma   90.00
#
_symmetry.space_group_name_H-M   'P 1'
#
loop_
_entity.id
_entity.type
_entity.pdbx_description
1 polymer ?
#
loop_
_entity_poly.entity_id
_entity_poly.type
_entity_poly.pdbx_seq_one_letter_code
_entity_poly.pdbx_strand_id
1 'polypeptide(L)'
;MSFITTLRRALLGDLPDFAADPIGFVERHGIGADAPVALRLGPKPAFLISHPAGFQRVLVENRDAYGKGAEQARLRPLFGEGMVTASGPRWEAARQAAKAAFSQSRLNHGLELALCVLAREAAGLARTSGSEIDLHGLMGRLTMRMVIAALFHERLEDAAAADAIYRAGCVAHRHLSLSMWRLVDLDMYLPTREGRAFRGAIAEMERQIAGFAQAPKGFLAALHPLVAEYGPAVMRDEAITALVAGFETTATAGCWLAYALARRPDLAAWLRQEVEERLPADGELRPGLLRELPRTRALVQEVLRLYPSAWWFARTALADDVVSGVAIPKGASILLCPWALHRQPDQWADPLDLKPARFLEGPQPDKFAYVPFGAGPRTCIGAQLATAELTALAAMLVTTFDIEALSGPLAAQVPEGGITLGAPRAGMKVRLSVREPLRRVA
;
A
#
# COMPACT_ATOMS: atom_id res chain seq x y z
N MET A 1 -10.09 -38.44 7.60
CA MET A 1 -10.59 -37.13 7.12
C MET A 1 -12.13 -37.19 7.07
N SER A 2 -12.83 -36.24 7.66
CA SER A 2 -14.32 -36.24 7.70
C SER A 2 -14.90 -36.07 6.29
N PHE A 3 -16.02 -36.75 5.99
CA PHE A 3 -16.81 -36.63 4.75
C PHE A 3 -17.09 -35.15 4.38
N ILE A 4 -17.35 -34.32 5.39
CA ILE A 4 -17.54 -32.88 5.24
C ILE A 4 -16.28 -32.18 4.68
N THR A 5 -15.08 -32.58 5.13
CA THR A 5 -13.82 -32.03 4.64
C THR A 5 -13.56 -32.41 3.18
N THR A 6 -13.89 -33.64 2.81
CA THR A 6 -13.75 -34.13 1.43
C THR A 6 -14.74 -33.43 0.49
N LEU A 7 -16.00 -33.27 0.88
CA LEU A 7 -17.02 -32.55 0.12
C LEU A 7 -16.67 -31.06 -0.03
N ARG A 8 -16.17 -30.44 1.03
CA ARG A 8 -15.70 -29.04 1.05
C ARG A 8 -14.55 -28.82 0.06
N ARG A 9 -13.55 -29.70 0.03
CA ARG A 9 -12.44 -29.65 -0.95
C ARG A 9 -12.91 -29.91 -2.38
N ALA A 10 -13.86 -30.80 -2.59
CA ALA A 10 -14.41 -31.09 -3.91
C ALA A 10 -15.13 -29.87 -4.51
N LEU A 11 -15.86 -29.09 -3.70
CA LEU A 11 -16.65 -27.95 -4.13
C LEU A 11 -15.86 -26.63 -4.17
N LEU A 12 -15.01 -26.37 -3.18
CA LEU A 12 -14.35 -25.07 -2.97
C LEU A 12 -12.87 -25.06 -3.36
N GLY A 13 -12.30 -26.24 -3.61
CA GLY A 13 -10.87 -26.40 -3.95
C GLY A 13 -9.96 -25.88 -2.83
N ASP A 14 -9.05 -25.00 -3.17
CA ASP A 14 -8.04 -24.41 -2.28
C ASP A 14 -8.56 -23.18 -1.50
N LEU A 15 -9.76 -22.68 -1.84
CA LEU A 15 -10.30 -21.45 -1.25
C LEU A 15 -10.37 -21.48 0.29
N PRO A 16 -10.76 -22.57 0.97
CA PRO A 16 -10.78 -22.62 2.42
C PRO A 16 -9.39 -22.49 3.07
N ASP A 17 -8.40 -23.15 2.47
CA ASP A 17 -7.01 -23.12 2.97
C ASP A 17 -6.39 -21.74 2.71
N PHE A 18 -6.67 -21.15 1.54
CA PHE A 18 -6.25 -19.79 1.20
C PHE A 18 -6.90 -18.74 2.11
N ALA A 19 -8.20 -18.84 2.37
CA ALA A 19 -8.90 -17.87 3.23
C ALA A 19 -8.51 -17.98 4.72
N ALA A 20 -8.08 -19.17 5.18
CA ALA A 20 -7.65 -19.38 6.56
C ALA A 20 -6.27 -18.77 6.85
N ASP A 21 -5.35 -18.87 5.90
CA ASP A 21 -3.98 -18.39 6.01
C ASP A 21 -3.47 -17.91 4.62
N PRO A 22 -3.89 -16.72 4.16
CA PRO A 22 -3.57 -16.25 2.81
C PRO A 22 -2.07 -16.09 2.57
N ILE A 23 -1.33 -15.55 3.54
CA ILE A 23 0.11 -15.31 3.44
C ILE A 23 0.86 -16.64 3.40
N GLY A 24 0.68 -17.51 4.38
CA GLY A 24 1.33 -18.80 4.40
C GLY A 24 0.94 -19.70 3.22
N PHE A 25 -0.28 -19.53 2.68
CA PHE A 25 -0.69 -20.24 1.46
C PHE A 25 0.18 -19.81 0.26
N VAL A 26 0.34 -18.52 0.02
CA VAL A 26 1.16 -18.04 -1.10
C VAL A 26 2.64 -18.29 -0.90
N GLU A 27 3.13 -18.35 0.33
CA GLU A 27 4.50 -18.77 0.63
C GLU A 27 4.74 -20.23 0.25
N ARG A 28 3.86 -21.11 0.67
CA ARG A 28 3.99 -22.56 0.38
C ARG A 28 3.89 -22.92 -1.10
N HIS A 29 3.11 -22.16 -1.87
CA HIS A 29 2.83 -22.48 -3.28
C HIS A 29 3.58 -21.58 -4.27
N GLY A 30 3.96 -20.38 -3.86
CA GLY A 30 4.51 -19.36 -4.75
C GLY A 30 6.02 -19.19 -4.64
N ILE A 31 6.63 -19.37 -3.45
CA ILE A 31 8.09 -19.25 -3.30
C ILE A 31 8.77 -20.45 -3.93
N GLY A 32 9.75 -20.20 -4.81
CA GLY A 32 10.46 -21.23 -5.58
C GLY A 32 9.70 -21.73 -6.81
N ALA A 33 8.51 -21.17 -7.12
CA ALA A 33 7.81 -21.51 -8.35
C ALA A 33 8.32 -20.63 -9.51
N ASP A 34 8.78 -21.28 -10.58
CA ASP A 34 9.29 -20.67 -11.82
C ASP A 34 8.23 -20.53 -12.92
N ALA A 35 7.04 -21.09 -12.68
CA ALA A 35 5.89 -21.05 -13.58
C ALA A 35 4.59 -20.80 -12.79
N PRO A 36 3.48 -20.43 -13.47
CA PRO A 36 2.18 -20.28 -12.85
C PRO A 36 1.72 -21.55 -12.13
N VAL A 37 1.33 -21.42 -10.87
CA VAL A 37 0.81 -22.54 -10.07
C VAL A 37 -0.71 -22.58 -10.20
N ALA A 38 -1.24 -23.68 -10.72
CA ALA A 38 -2.68 -23.88 -10.86
C ALA A 38 -3.36 -24.04 -9.49
N LEU A 39 -4.42 -23.28 -9.27
CA LEU A 39 -5.21 -23.27 -8.05
C LEU A 39 -6.70 -23.50 -8.39
N ARG A 40 -7.46 -23.93 -7.41
CA ARG A 40 -8.92 -24.02 -7.46
C ARG A 40 -9.53 -23.09 -6.40
N LEU A 41 -9.79 -21.85 -6.78
CA LEU A 41 -10.43 -20.86 -5.90
C LEU A 41 -11.92 -20.70 -6.27
N GLY A 42 -12.70 -21.72 -5.94
CA GLY A 42 -14.10 -21.84 -6.35
C GLY A 42 -14.26 -22.49 -7.74
N PRO A 43 -15.32 -22.12 -8.52
CA PRO A 43 -15.67 -22.83 -9.77
C PRO A 43 -14.77 -22.47 -10.98
N LYS A 44 -13.99 -21.40 -10.92
CA LYS A 44 -13.13 -20.94 -12.00
C LYS A 44 -11.68 -21.40 -11.80
N PRO A 45 -10.97 -21.71 -12.88
CA PRO A 45 -9.53 -21.94 -12.80
C PRO A 45 -8.85 -20.67 -12.33
N ALA A 46 -7.87 -20.82 -11.45
CA ALA A 46 -7.04 -19.73 -10.96
C ALA A 46 -5.55 -20.11 -11.06
N PHE A 47 -4.70 -19.12 -11.23
CA PHE A 47 -3.25 -19.32 -11.31
C PHE A 47 -2.54 -18.29 -10.43
N LEU A 48 -1.67 -18.78 -9.56
CA LEU A 48 -0.76 -17.95 -8.79
C LEU A 48 0.51 -17.71 -9.61
N ILE A 49 0.87 -16.46 -9.79
CA ILE A 49 2.11 -16.05 -10.48
C ILE A 49 3.00 -15.30 -9.48
N SER A 50 4.23 -15.79 -9.34
CA SER A 50 5.23 -15.27 -8.40
C SER A 50 6.64 -15.21 -8.99
N HIS A 51 6.78 -15.30 -10.32
CA HIS A 51 8.06 -15.23 -11.02
C HIS A 51 8.10 -14.04 -12.01
N PRO A 52 9.27 -13.37 -12.21
CA PRO A 52 9.41 -12.17 -13.04
C PRO A 52 8.83 -12.30 -14.45
N ALA A 53 9.11 -13.40 -15.15
CA ALA A 53 8.62 -13.64 -16.52
C ALA A 53 7.09 -13.62 -16.61
N GLY A 54 6.40 -14.17 -15.61
CA GLY A 54 4.94 -14.16 -15.54
C GLY A 54 4.39 -12.76 -15.30
N PHE A 55 5.02 -11.96 -14.44
CA PHE A 55 4.66 -10.55 -14.24
C PHE A 55 4.87 -9.73 -15.51
N GLN A 56 5.99 -9.90 -16.18
CA GLN A 56 6.29 -9.25 -17.45
C GLN A 56 5.23 -9.60 -18.51
N ARG A 57 4.93 -10.89 -18.68
CA ARG A 57 3.94 -11.37 -19.65
C ARG A 57 2.58 -10.73 -19.44
N VAL A 58 2.04 -10.85 -18.20
CA VAL A 58 0.67 -10.42 -17.87
C VAL A 58 0.51 -8.91 -17.83
N LEU A 59 1.53 -8.17 -17.34
CA LEU A 59 1.40 -6.73 -17.08
C LEU A 59 1.90 -5.85 -18.25
N VAL A 60 2.73 -6.39 -19.14
CA VAL A 60 3.39 -5.58 -20.18
C VAL A 60 3.22 -6.21 -21.57
N GLU A 61 3.71 -7.45 -21.79
CA GLU A 61 3.78 -8.02 -23.14
C GLU A 61 2.41 -8.33 -23.72
N ASN A 62 1.55 -9.00 -22.95
CA ASN A 62 0.21 -9.41 -23.39
C ASN A 62 -0.89 -8.75 -22.52
N ARG A 63 -0.64 -7.55 -22.05
CA ARG A 63 -1.49 -6.81 -21.11
C ARG A 63 -2.95 -6.68 -21.55
N ASP A 64 -3.18 -6.61 -22.86
CA ASP A 64 -4.52 -6.41 -23.43
C ASP A 64 -5.38 -7.70 -23.37
N ALA A 65 -4.72 -8.85 -23.21
CA ALA A 65 -5.38 -10.13 -22.92
C ALA A 65 -5.76 -10.31 -21.44
N TYR A 66 -5.47 -9.31 -20.58
CA TYR A 66 -5.71 -9.40 -19.13
C TYR A 66 -6.48 -8.19 -18.61
N GLY A 67 -7.74 -8.42 -18.28
CA GLY A 67 -8.62 -7.43 -17.67
C GLY A 67 -8.46 -7.36 -16.14
N LYS A 68 -9.21 -6.43 -15.54
CA LYS A 68 -9.40 -6.43 -14.08
C LYS A 68 -10.16 -7.66 -13.63
N GLY A 69 -9.72 -8.29 -12.54
CA GLY A 69 -10.36 -9.46 -11.97
C GLY A 69 -11.77 -9.18 -11.46
N ALA A 70 -12.60 -10.23 -11.41
CA ALA A 70 -13.93 -10.17 -10.81
C ALA A 70 -13.88 -9.72 -9.34
N GLU A 71 -12.78 -9.99 -8.67
CA GLU A 71 -12.49 -9.59 -7.30
C GLU A 71 -12.54 -8.06 -7.13
N GLN A 72 -12.12 -7.31 -8.16
CA GLN A 72 -12.16 -5.84 -8.12
C GLN A 72 -13.58 -5.27 -8.20
N ALA A 73 -14.55 -6.01 -8.71
CA ALA A 73 -15.96 -5.60 -8.67
C ALA A 73 -16.46 -5.45 -7.22
N ARG A 74 -15.90 -6.21 -6.27
CA ARG A 74 -16.19 -6.11 -4.84
C ARG A 74 -15.75 -4.80 -4.20
N LEU A 75 -14.85 -4.09 -4.85
CA LEU A 75 -14.36 -2.78 -4.39
C LEU A 75 -15.25 -1.62 -4.84
N ARG A 76 -16.12 -1.83 -5.84
CA ARG A 76 -16.99 -0.78 -6.39
C ARG A 76 -17.91 -0.11 -5.38
N PRO A 77 -18.46 -0.77 -4.37
CA PRO A 77 -19.31 -0.11 -3.38
C PRO A 77 -18.62 1.06 -2.66
N LEU A 78 -17.28 0.98 -2.47
CA LEU A 78 -16.48 2.06 -1.91
C LEU A 78 -15.95 3.00 -2.99
N PHE A 79 -15.25 2.45 -3.99
CA PHE A 79 -14.47 3.22 -4.98
C PHE A 79 -15.28 3.69 -6.19
N GLY A 80 -16.54 3.27 -6.33
CA GLY A 80 -17.33 3.56 -7.52
C GLY A 80 -16.63 3.13 -8.80
N GLU A 81 -16.59 4.01 -9.78
CA GLU A 81 -15.84 3.89 -11.04
C GLU A 81 -14.52 4.71 -11.03
N GLY A 82 -13.85 4.80 -9.86
CA GLY A 82 -12.53 5.44 -9.74
C GLY A 82 -11.41 4.60 -10.37
N MET A 83 -10.22 5.16 -10.52
CA MET A 83 -9.07 4.54 -11.23
C MET A 83 -8.71 3.12 -10.74
N VAL A 84 -8.98 2.78 -9.49
CA VAL A 84 -8.76 1.43 -8.94
C VAL A 84 -9.73 0.42 -9.56
N THR A 85 -10.97 0.79 -9.84
CA THR A 85 -12.04 -0.10 -10.32
C THR A 85 -12.39 0.09 -11.79
N ALA A 86 -12.18 1.28 -12.36
CA ALA A 86 -12.51 1.62 -13.74
C ALA A 86 -11.62 0.90 -14.77
N SER A 87 -12.17 0.72 -15.99
CA SER A 87 -11.47 0.16 -17.16
C SER A 87 -11.88 0.94 -18.42
N GLY A 88 -11.15 0.72 -19.54
CA GLY A 88 -11.43 1.35 -20.83
C GLY A 88 -11.31 2.87 -20.79
N PRO A 89 -12.10 3.59 -21.64
CA PRO A 89 -11.95 5.04 -21.87
C PRO A 89 -12.03 5.87 -20.60
N ARG A 90 -12.94 5.53 -19.68
CA ARG A 90 -13.05 6.24 -18.38
C ARG A 90 -11.75 6.15 -17.57
N TRP A 91 -11.15 4.96 -17.49
CA TRP A 91 -9.88 4.79 -16.79
C TRP A 91 -8.75 5.58 -17.47
N GLU A 92 -8.69 5.55 -18.80
CA GLU A 92 -7.67 6.25 -19.60
C GLU A 92 -7.77 7.75 -19.38
N ALA A 93 -8.97 8.32 -19.46
CA ALA A 93 -9.23 9.73 -19.22
C ALA A 93 -8.83 10.15 -17.78
N ALA A 94 -9.30 9.41 -16.77
CA ALA A 94 -8.94 9.67 -15.37
C ALA A 94 -7.43 9.55 -15.15
N ARG A 95 -6.79 8.52 -15.71
CA ARG A 95 -5.34 8.31 -15.61
C ARG A 95 -4.55 9.43 -16.25
N GLN A 96 -4.98 9.91 -17.42
CA GLN A 96 -4.32 11.01 -18.13
C GLN A 96 -4.47 12.33 -17.38
N ALA A 97 -5.66 12.64 -16.88
CA ALA A 97 -5.89 13.83 -16.05
C ALA A 97 -5.07 13.79 -14.75
N ALA A 98 -5.05 12.64 -14.08
CA ALA A 98 -4.28 12.46 -12.86
C ALA A 98 -2.77 12.65 -13.06
N LYS A 99 -2.19 12.25 -14.22
CA LYS A 99 -0.75 12.48 -14.50
C LYS A 99 -0.36 13.95 -14.36
N ALA A 100 -1.23 14.88 -14.69
CA ALA A 100 -0.96 16.30 -14.54
C ALA A 100 -0.80 16.71 -13.06
N ALA A 101 -1.57 16.09 -12.15
CA ALA A 101 -1.45 16.32 -10.72
C ALA A 101 -0.16 15.74 -10.11
N PHE A 102 0.39 14.69 -10.73
CA PHE A 102 1.65 14.06 -10.33
C PHE A 102 2.85 14.56 -11.15
N SER A 103 2.76 15.72 -11.82
CA SER A 103 3.93 16.39 -12.41
C SER A 103 4.92 16.81 -11.33
N GLN A 104 6.22 16.88 -11.67
CA GLN A 104 7.29 17.08 -10.68
C GLN A 104 7.09 18.34 -9.82
N SER A 105 6.64 19.46 -10.42
CA SER A 105 6.40 20.71 -9.67
C SER A 105 5.23 20.59 -8.69
N ARG A 106 4.12 19.98 -9.12
CA ARG A 106 2.94 19.78 -8.26
C ARG A 106 3.22 18.76 -7.16
N LEU A 107 3.98 17.70 -7.51
CA LEU A 107 4.43 16.69 -6.55
C LEU A 107 5.32 17.32 -5.48
N ASN A 108 6.29 18.18 -5.86
CA ASN A 108 7.12 18.86 -4.89
C ASN A 108 6.30 19.77 -3.96
N HIS A 109 5.36 20.55 -4.51
CA HIS A 109 4.46 21.38 -3.69
C HIS A 109 3.61 20.56 -2.73
N GLY A 110 2.98 19.47 -3.21
CA GLY A 110 2.23 18.57 -2.35
C GLY A 110 3.09 17.95 -1.26
N LEU A 111 4.32 17.57 -1.60
CA LEU A 111 5.26 16.99 -0.64
C LEU A 111 5.70 18.02 0.41
N GLU A 112 5.90 19.29 0.06
CA GLU A 112 6.16 20.38 1.03
C GLU A 112 5.03 20.48 2.07
N LEU A 113 3.77 20.41 1.62
CA LEU A 113 2.62 20.39 2.53
C LEU A 113 2.59 19.15 3.43
N ALA A 114 2.90 17.97 2.88
CA ALA A 114 3.00 16.74 3.65
C ALA A 114 4.14 16.81 4.69
N LEU A 115 5.29 17.40 4.35
CA LEU A 115 6.41 17.59 5.27
C LEU A 115 6.04 18.56 6.43
N CYS A 116 5.24 19.59 6.18
CA CYS A 116 4.70 20.44 7.26
C CYS A 116 3.81 19.63 8.22
N VAL A 117 2.99 18.70 7.69
CA VAL A 117 2.19 17.80 8.53
C VAL A 117 3.11 16.91 9.36
N LEU A 118 4.12 16.29 8.73
CA LEU A 118 5.07 15.40 9.40
C LEU A 118 5.82 16.12 10.54
N ALA A 119 6.31 17.33 10.30
CA ALA A 119 7.00 18.14 11.31
C ALA A 119 6.09 18.48 12.52
N ARG A 120 4.82 18.81 12.26
CA ARG A 120 3.83 19.09 13.32
C ARG A 120 3.54 17.84 14.15
N GLU A 121 3.37 16.69 13.51
CA GLU A 121 3.15 15.41 14.21
C GLU A 121 4.37 15.00 15.02
N ALA A 122 5.59 15.18 14.48
CA ALA A 122 6.84 14.92 15.22
C ALA A 122 6.93 15.78 16.49
N ALA A 123 6.59 17.08 16.41
CA ALA A 123 6.53 17.97 17.57
C ALA A 123 5.44 17.55 18.57
N GLY A 124 4.33 16.99 18.08
CA GLY A 124 3.28 16.40 18.91
C GLY A 124 3.77 15.19 19.69
N LEU A 125 4.42 14.27 19.02
CA LEU A 125 4.99 13.05 19.60
C LEU A 125 6.11 13.37 20.59
N ALA A 126 6.91 14.40 20.33
CA ALA A 126 7.97 14.84 21.24
C ALA A 126 7.43 15.28 22.60
N ARG A 127 6.23 15.87 22.66
CA ARG A 127 5.57 16.24 23.94
C ARG A 127 5.12 15.04 24.77
N THR A 128 4.97 13.89 24.15
CA THR A 128 4.59 12.62 24.80
C THR A 128 5.76 11.62 24.82
N SER A 129 6.99 12.15 24.88
CA SER A 129 8.21 11.35 24.91
C SER A 129 8.16 10.25 25.96
N GLY A 130 8.60 9.05 25.61
CA GLY A 130 8.60 7.87 26.47
C GLY A 130 7.28 7.10 26.55
N SER A 131 6.20 7.59 25.90
CA SER A 131 4.92 6.88 25.85
C SER A 131 4.96 5.66 24.93
N GLU A 132 4.15 4.65 25.28
CA GLU A 132 3.88 3.51 24.40
C GLU A 132 2.94 3.94 23.26
N ILE A 133 3.28 3.56 22.04
CA ILE A 133 2.56 3.93 20.83
C ILE A 133 2.23 2.68 20.01
N ASP A 134 0.96 2.54 19.60
CA ASP A 134 0.56 1.64 18.55
C ASP A 134 0.88 2.26 17.19
N LEU A 135 1.81 1.63 16.45
CA LEU A 135 2.26 2.14 15.16
C LEU A 135 1.14 2.18 14.11
N HIS A 136 0.24 1.20 14.11
CA HIS A 136 -0.83 1.17 13.11
C HIS A 136 -1.75 2.39 13.22
N GLY A 137 -2.21 2.69 14.42
CA GLY A 137 -3.04 3.87 14.67
C GLY A 137 -2.31 5.19 14.40
N LEU A 138 -1.03 5.29 14.76
CA LEU A 138 -0.22 6.48 14.49
C LEU A 138 -0.03 6.68 12.98
N MET A 139 0.48 5.67 12.28
CA MET A 139 0.80 5.77 10.85
C MET A 139 -0.45 6.03 10.02
N GLY A 140 -1.58 5.39 10.36
CA GLY A 140 -2.84 5.61 9.64
C GLY A 140 -3.33 7.05 9.72
N ARG A 141 -3.32 7.67 10.91
CA ARG A 141 -3.70 9.09 11.05
C ARG A 141 -2.70 10.02 10.38
N LEU A 142 -1.41 9.78 10.55
CA LEU A 142 -0.35 10.57 9.95
C LEU A 142 -0.43 10.56 8.42
N THR A 143 -0.48 9.38 7.82
CA THR A 143 -0.52 9.24 6.35
C THR A 143 -1.82 9.77 5.76
N MET A 144 -2.96 9.64 6.44
CA MET A 144 -4.20 10.27 6.00
C MET A 144 -4.06 11.79 5.91
N ARG A 145 -3.49 12.43 6.93
CA ARG A 145 -3.24 13.89 6.93
C ARG A 145 -2.25 14.30 5.86
N MET A 146 -1.18 13.51 5.66
CA MET A 146 -0.18 13.75 4.62
C MET A 146 -0.78 13.66 3.22
N VAL A 147 -1.59 12.64 2.94
CA VAL A 147 -2.28 12.45 1.65
C VAL A 147 -3.25 13.59 1.36
N ILE A 148 -4.04 14.02 2.36
CA ILE A 148 -4.94 15.16 2.19
C ILE A 148 -4.15 16.43 1.86
N ALA A 149 -3.07 16.71 2.58
CA ALA A 149 -2.23 17.86 2.32
C ALA A 149 -1.57 17.78 0.93
N ALA A 150 -1.00 16.64 0.58
CA ALA A 150 -0.25 16.46 -0.66
C ALA A 150 -1.12 16.45 -1.91
N LEU A 151 -2.28 15.81 -1.87
CA LEU A 151 -3.11 15.62 -3.07
C LEU A 151 -4.22 16.67 -3.19
N PHE A 152 -4.83 17.09 -2.09
CA PHE A 152 -5.91 18.06 -2.15
C PHE A 152 -5.46 19.49 -1.83
N HIS A 153 -4.17 19.67 -1.49
CA HIS A 153 -3.57 20.95 -1.12
C HIS A 153 -4.35 21.65 0.02
N GLU A 154 -4.94 20.85 0.90
CA GLU A 154 -5.65 21.35 2.06
C GLU A 154 -4.73 21.31 3.29
N ARG A 155 -4.47 22.47 3.85
CA ARG A 155 -3.90 22.58 5.20
C ARG A 155 -5.05 22.38 6.18
N LEU A 156 -5.26 21.14 6.60
CA LEU A 156 -6.23 20.86 7.63
C LEU A 156 -5.73 21.45 8.94
N GLU A 157 -6.22 22.65 9.25
CA GLU A 157 -6.03 23.28 10.56
C GLU A 157 -6.78 22.46 11.63
N ASP A 158 -7.92 21.90 11.25
CA ASP A 158 -8.70 20.97 12.07
C ASP A 158 -8.36 19.50 11.69
N ALA A 159 -7.71 18.80 12.62
CA ALA A 159 -7.43 17.39 12.50
C ALA A 159 -8.70 16.51 12.51
N ALA A 160 -9.86 17.03 12.95
CA ALA A 160 -11.07 16.26 13.16
C ALA A 160 -11.63 15.69 11.84
N ALA A 161 -11.60 16.45 10.75
CA ALA A 161 -12.04 15.99 9.44
C ALA A 161 -11.16 14.83 8.92
N ALA A 162 -9.83 14.96 9.00
CA ALA A 162 -8.90 13.90 8.62
C ALA A 162 -9.08 12.64 9.48
N ASP A 163 -9.28 12.81 10.79
CA ASP A 163 -9.52 11.70 11.70
C ASP A 163 -10.89 11.03 11.45
N ALA A 164 -11.90 11.78 11.02
CA ALA A 164 -13.18 11.22 10.61
C ALA A 164 -13.04 10.37 9.34
N ILE A 165 -12.34 10.88 8.33
CA ILE A 165 -12.04 10.13 7.08
C ILE A 165 -11.22 8.88 7.41
N TYR A 166 -10.18 9.01 8.26
CA TYR A 166 -9.36 7.88 8.67
C TYR A 166 -10.19 6.78 9.34
N ARG A 167 -11.02 7.12 10.34
CA ARG A 167 -11.88 6.12 11.03
C ARG A 167 -12.86 5.46 10.06
N ALA A 168 -13.49 6.22 9.18
CA ALA A 168 -14.37 5.71 8.14
C ALA A 168 -13.61 4.80 7.16
N GLY A 169 -12.42 5.20 6.71
CA GLY A 169 -11.53 4.41 5.87
C GLY A 169 -11.16 3.07 6.49
N CYS A 170 -10.82 3.02 7.79
CA CYS A 170 -10.55 1.78 8.52
C CYS A 170 -11.74 0.82 8.54
N VAL A 171 -12.95 1.34 8.79
CA VAL A 171 -14.19 0.53 8.77
C VAL A 171 -14.41 -0.04 7.38
N ALA A 172 -14.33 0.79 6.34
CA ALA A 172 -14.53 0.39 4.96
C ALA A 172 -13.47 -0.64 4.51
N HIS A 173 -12.20 -0.40 4.79
CA HIS A 173 -11.09 -1.29 4.47
C HIS A 173 -11.24 -2.66 5.15
N ARG A 174 -11.60 -2.69 6.44
CA ARG A 174 -11.84 -3.93 7.18
C ARG A 174 -12.96 -4.74 6.56
N HIS A 175 -14.10 -4.11 6.24
CA HIS A 175 -15.23 -4.79 5.60
C HIS A 175 -14.82 -5.41 4.27
N LEU A 176 -14.17 -4.63 3.41
CA LEU A 176 -13.72 -5.10 2.10
C LEU A 176 -12.69 -6.23 2.22
N SER A 177 -11.74 -6.14 3.15
CA SER A 177 -10.75 -7.20 3.40
C SER A 177 -11.40 -8.52 3.79
N LEU A 178 -12.44 -8.50 4.62
CA LEU A 178 -13.20 -9.69 5.00
C LEU A 178 -14.06 -10.21 3.83
N SER A 179 -14.65 -9.31 3.03
CA SER A 179 -15.51 -9.68 1.92
C SER A 179 -14.76 -10.35 0.77
N MET A 180 -13.46 -10.08 0.61
CA MET A 180 -12.63 -10.69 -0.44
C MET A 180 -12.58 -12.21 -0.35
N TRP A 181 -12.66 -12.77 0.86
CA TRP A 181 -12.59 -14.21 1.12
C TRP A 181 -13.95 -14.90 1.21
N ARG A 182 -15.05 -14.16 1.09
CA ARG A 182 -16.41 -14.70 1.12
C ARG A 182 -16.89 -15.02 -0.29
N LEU A 183 -17.60 -16.12 -0.48
CA LEU A 183 -18.25 -16.44 -1.77
C LEU A 183 -19.33 -15.42 -2.13
N VAL A 184 -20.14 -15.04 -1.15
CA VAL A 184 -21.17 -14.00 -1.26
C VAL A 184 -21.03 -13.06 -0.07
N ASP A 185 -21.04 -11.76 -0.34
CA ASP A 185 -21.07 -10.74 0.69
C ASP A 185 -22.51 -10.35 1.00
N LEU A 186 -23.12 -11.06 1.94
CA LEU A 186 -24.51 -10.83 2.37
C LEU A 186 -24.69 -9.47 3.08
N ASP A 187 -23.61 -8.91 3.65
CA ASP A 187 -23.64 -7.62 4.34
C ASP A 187 -23.98 -6.46 3.41
N MET A 188 -23.74 -6.64 2.10
CA MET A 188 -24.12 -5.66 1.08
C MET A 188 -25.63 -5.59 0.85
N TYR A 189 -26.34 -6.69 1.05
CA TYR A 189 -27.76 -6.81 0.72
C TYR A 189 -28.66 -6.81 1.97
N LEU A 190 -28.15 -7.25 3.11
CA LEU A 190 -28.90 -7.36 4.36
C LEU A 190 -28.55 -6.21 5.32
N PRO A 191 -29.48 -5.80 6.18
CA PRO A 191 -29.26 -4.77 7.21
C PRO A 191 -28.50 -5.33 8.42
N THR A 192 -27.36 -5.99 8.17
CA THR A 192 -26.47 -6.47 9.23
C THR A 192 -25.80 -5.31 9.94
N ARG A 193 -25.20 -5.56 11.12
CA ARG A 193 -24.41 -4.56 11.85
C ARG A 193 -23.21 -4.09 11.02
N GLU A 194 -22.50 -5.05 10.42
CA GLU A 194 -21.32 -4.80 9.57
C GLU A 194 -21.71 -4.02 8.31
N GLY A 195 -22.76 -4.42 7.61
CA GLY A 195 -23.25 -3.72 6.42
C GLY A 195 -23.72 -2.29 6.73
N ARG A 196 -24.37 -2.05 7.87
CA ARG A 196 -24.72 -0.68 8.31
C ARG A 196 -23.48 0.15 8.62
N ALA A 197 -22.51 -0.43 9.32
CA ALA A 197 -21.24 0.25 9.63
C ALA A 197 -20.49 0.64 8.36
N PHE A 198 -20.41 -0.27 7.38
CA PHE A 198 -19.76 -0.01 6.09
C PHE A 198 -20.47 1.10 5.30
N ARG A 199 -21.80 1.05 5.16
CA ARG A 199 -22.53 2.13 4.48
C ARG A 199 -22.43 3.47 5.22
N GLY A 200 -22.43 3.46 6.55
CA GLY A 200 -22.20 4.67 7.35
C GLY A 200 -20.82 5.25 7.16
N ALA A 201 -19.80 4.40 7.03
CA ALA A 201 -18.42 4.82 6.74
C ALA A 201 -18.30 5.47 5.35
N ILE A 202 -18.95 4.89 4.32
CA ILE A 202 -18.97 5.51 2.98
C ILE A 202 -19.65 6.89 3.04
N ALA A 203 -20.82 6.99 3.67
CA ALA A 203 -21.55 8.26 3.79
C ALA A 203 -20.74 9.32 4.56
N GLU A 204 -19.97 8.92 5.58
CA GLU A 204 -19.06 9.82 6.30
C GLU A 204 -17.97 10.35 5.38
N MET A 205 -17.30 9.46 4.64
CA MET A 205 -16.26 9.87 3.69
C MET A 205 -16.82 10.81 2.62
N GLU A 206 -17.98 10.51 2.05
CA GLU A 206 -18.64 11.35 1.05
C GLU A 206 -18.94 12.75 1.60
N ARG A 207 -19.44 12.83 2.84
CA ARG A 207 -19.73 14.11 3.50
C ARG A 207 -18.47 14.98 3.67
N GLN A 208 -17.37 14.37 4.10
CA GLN A 208 -16.10 15.08 4.28
C GLN A 208 -15.48 15.52 2.94
N ILE A 209 -15.57 14.64 1.92
CA ILE A 209 -15.03 14.91 0.59
C ILE A 209 -15.84 15.97 -0.16
N ALA A 210 -17.13 16.12 0.10
CA ALA A 210 -17.98 17.13 -0.53
C ALA A 210 -17.42 18.54 -0.37
N GLY A 211 -16.78 18.86 0.77
CA GLY A 211 -16.09 20.11 0.99
C GLY A 211 -14.91 20.34 0.03
N PHE A 212 -14.13 19.32 -0.24
CA PHE A 212 -12.99 19.41 -1.18
C PHE A 212 -13.45 19.54 -2.64
N ALA A 213 -14.60 18.94 -2.97
CA ALA A 213 -15.15 18.96 -4.32
C ALA A 213 -15.79 20.30 -4.70
N GLN A 214 -16.23 21.13 -3.74
CA GLN A 214 -16.80 22.44 -3.99
C GLN A 214 -15.77 23.47 -4.49
N ALA A 215 -14.53 23.38 -4.01
CA ALA A 215 -13.42 24.23 -4.44
C ALA A 215 -12.20 23.37 -4.75
N PRO A 216 -12.23 22.62 -5.87
CA PRO A 216 -11.22 21.59 -6.14
C PRO A 216 -9.83 22.17 -6.31
N LYS A 217 -8.87 21.66 -5.57
CA LYS A 217 -7.44 21.97 -5.65
C LYS A 217 -6.63 20.72 -5.98
N GLY A 218 -5.37 20.90 -6.28
CA GLY A 218 -4.44 19.80 -6.47
C GLY A 218 -4.93 18.72 -7.44
N PHE A 219 -5.03 17.51 -6.94
CA PHE A 219 -5.50 16.34 -7.68
C PHE A 219 -6.94 16.49 -8.21
N LEU A 220 -7.86 16.98 -7.38
CA LEU A 220 -9.25 17.17 -7.80
C LEU A 220 -9.42 18.24 -8.87
N ALA A 221 -8.63 19.30 -8.82
CA ALA A 221 -8.65 20.32 -9.87
C ALA A 221 -8.22 19.76 -11.25
N ALA A 222 -7.28 18.81 -11.26
CA ALA A 222 -6.85 18.16 -12.48
C ALA A 222 -7.94 17.24 -13.08
N LEU A 223 -8.80 16.67 -12.25
CA LEU A 223 -9.89 15.76 -12.64
C LEU A 223 -11.19 16.49 -12.97
N HIS A 224 -11.35 17.73 -12.51
CA HIS A 224 -12.60 18.49 -12.67
C HIS A 224 -13.12 18.56 -14.12
N PRO A 225 -12.29 18.68 -15.16
CA PRO A 225 -12.77 18.68 -16.56
C PRO A 225 -13.54 17.40 -16.94
N LEU A 226 -13.30 16.27 -16.28
CA LEU A 226 -13.99 15.00 -16.55
C LEU A 226 -15.46 15.01 -16.11
N VAL A 227 -15.87 15.96 -15.29
CA VAL A 227 -17.27 16.10 -14.86
C VAL A 227 -18.21 16.35 -16.05
N ALA A 228 -17.75 17.06 -17.08
CA ALA A 228 -18.54 17.30 -18.29
C ALA A 228 -18.89 16.02 -19.05
N GLU A 229 -18.00 15.03 -19.06
CA GLU A 229 -18.16 13.78 -19.82
C GLU A 229 -18.74 12.64 -18.94
N TYR A 230 -18.28 12.52 -17.69
CA TYR A 230 -18.60 11.37 -16.82
C TYR A 230 -19.54 11.73 -15.66
N GLY A 231 -20.00 12.97 -15.58
CA GLY A 231 -20.86 13.46 -14.52
C GLY A 231 -20.14 13.71 -13.18
N PRO A 232 -20.83 14.31 -12.19
CA PRO A 232 -20.23 14.75 -10.93
C PRO A 232 -19.72 13.59 -10.05
N ALA A 233 -20.20 12.38 -10.23
CA ALA A 233 -19.74 11.22 -9.48
C ALA A 233 -18.25 10.91 -9.67
N VAL A 234 -17.64 11.38 -10.78
CA VAL A 234 -16.19 11.19 -11.01
C VAL A 234 -15.34 11.83 -9.91
N MET A 235 -15.77 12.99 -9.39
CA MET A 235 -15.03 13.68 -8.33
C MET A 235 -15.06 12.89 -7.01
N ARG A 236 -16.22 12.34 -6.66
CA ARG A 236 -16.38 11.48 -5.48
C ARG A 236 -15.56 10.20 -5.61
N ASP A 237 -15.68 9.50 -6.73
CA ASP A 237 -15.04 8.21 -6.95
C ASP A 237 -13.51 8.32 -6.92
N GLU A 238 -12.97 9.36 -7.57
CA GLU A 238 -11.52 9.58 -7.61
C GLU A 238 -10.98 10.15 -6.29
N ALA A 239 -11.74 10.97 -5.57
CA ALA A 239 -11.33 11.46 -4.26
C ALA A 239 -11.23 10.30 -3.25
N ILE A 240 -12.26 9.44 -3.16
CA ILE A 240 -12.21 8.24 -2.30
C ILE A 240 -11.06 7.33 -2.73
N THR A 241 -10.89 7.13 -4.04
CA THR A 241 -9.80 6.30 -4.57
C THR A 241 -8.43 6.85 -4.12
N ALA A 242 -8.19 8.14 -4.29
CA ALA A 242 -6.92 8.75 -3.93
C ALA A 242 -6.65 8.71 -2.41
N LEU A 243 -7.68 8.99 -1.60
CA LEU A 243 -7.56 8.94 -0.14
C LEU A 243 -7.26 7.54 0.36
N VAL A 244 -8.11 6.57 0.02
CA VAL A 244 -7.99 5.20 0.57
C VAL A 244 -6.75 4.49 0.04
N ALA A 245 -6.45 4.60 -1.26
CA ALA A 245 -5.24 4.01 -1.81
C ALA A 245 -3.96 4.67 -1.28
N GLY A 246 -4.00 5.97 -1.00
CA GLY A 246 -2.83 6.73 -0.54
C GLY A 246 -2.51 6.51 0.94
N PHE A 247 -3.53 6.53 1.83
CA PHE A 247 -3.22 6.43 3.27
C PHE A 247 -2.90 5.01 3.71
N GLU A 248 -3.71 4.02 3.34
CA GLU A 248 -3.63 2.67 3.89
C GLU A 248 -2.32 1.97 3.50
N THR A 249 -1.95 2.06 2.22
CA THR A 249 -0.72 1.43 1.72
C THR A 249 0.53 2.07 2.31
N THR A 250 0.55 3.40 2.43
CA THR A 250 1.68 4.15 3.00
C THR A 250 1.74 3.93 4.51
N ALA A 251 0.59 3.88 5.21
CA ALA A 251 0.54 3.57 6.64
C ALA A 251 1.12 2.19 6.95
N THR A 252 0.71 1.17 6.19
CA THR A 252 1.24 -0.19 6.33
C THR A 252 2.76 -0.22 6.15
N ALA A 253 3.27 0.36 5.06
CA ALA A 253 4.72 0.44 4.82
C ALA A 253 5.44 1.23 5.92
N GLY A 254 4.85 2.33 6.40
CA GLY A 254 5.35 3.13 7.52
C GLY A 254 5.42 2.37 8.84
N CYS A 255 4.43 1.51 9.13
CA CYS A 255 4.46 0.63 10.30
C CYS A 255 5.65 -0.33 10.25
N TRP A 256 5.83 -1.04 9.12
CA TRP A 256 6.93 -1.97 8.95
C TRP A 256 8.29 -1.26 8.97
N LEU A 257 8.37 -0.07 8.37
CA LEU A 257 9.57 0.77 8.38
C LEU A 257 9.95 1.19 9.81
N ALA A 258 9.03 1.77 10.57
CA ALA A 258 9.26 2.20 11.93
C ALA A 258 9.61 1.02 12.85
N TYR A 259 8.92 -0.11 12.67
CA TYR A 259 9.20 -1.32 13.45
C TYR A 259 10.55 -1.94 13.10
N ALA A 260 10.94 -1.93 11.81
CA ALA A 260 12.27 -2.35 11.38
C ALA A 260 13.37 -1.50 12.02
N LEU A 261 13.20 -0.18 12.06
CA LEU A 261 14.14 0.74 12.73
C LEU A 261 14.22 0.46 14.23
N ALA A 262 13.08 0.19 14.89
CA ALA A 262 13.05 -0.15 16.31
C ALA A 262 13.78 -1.46 16.64
N ARG A 263 13.77 -2.43 15.70
CA ARG A 263 14.40 -3.75 15.87
C ARG A 263 15.84 -3.82 15.35
N ARG A 264 16.28 -2.81 14.59
CA ARG A 264 17.60 -2.71 13.98
C ARG A 264 18.25 -1.36 14.30
N PRO A 265 18.74 -1.18 15.56
CA PRO A 265 19.40 0.07 15.97
C PRO A 265 20.63 0.41 15.13
N ASP A 266 21.30 -0.60 14.58
CA ASP A 266 22.41 -0.45 13.63
C ASP A 266 21.97 0.26 12.34
N LEU A 267 20.83 -0.12 11.77
CA LEU A 267 20.24 0.56 10.61
C LEU A 267 19.76 1.97 10.97
N ALA A 268 19.15 2.14 12.14
CA ALA A 268 18.72 3.47 12.59
C ALA A 268 19.92 4.42 12.74
N ALA A 269 21.04 3.96 13.28
CA ALA A 269 22.27 4.74 13.38
C ALA A 269 22.91 5.05 12.01
N TRP A 270 22.89 4.06 11.11
CA TRP A 270 23.41 4.20 9.75
C TRP A 270 22.63 5.24 8.91
N LEU A 271 21.31 5.27 9.04
CA LEU A 271 20.47 6.28 8.39
C LEU A 271 20.61 7.65 9.04
N ARG A 272 20.66 7.68 10.35
CA ARG A 272 20.82 8.92 11.10
C ARG A 272 22.07 9.66 10.66
N GLN A 273 23.21 8.97 10.58
CA GLN A 273 24.46 9.55 10.07
C GLN A 273 24.23 10.19 8.70
N GLU A 274 23.58 9.50 7.77
CA GLU A 274 23.31 10.04 6.43
C GLU A 274 22.48 11.32 6.48
N VAL A 275 21.40 11.32 7.29
CA VAL A 275 20.49 12.47 7.36
C VAL A 275 21.16 13.66 8.03
N GLU A 276 21.85 13.46 9.16
CA GLU A 276 22.53 14.53 9.91
C GLU A 276 23.65 15.19 9.11
N GLU A 277 24.38 14.43 8.25
CA GLU A 277 25.39 14.97 7.35
C GLU A 277 24.82 15.89 6.25
N ARG A 278 23.54 15.72 5.90
CA ARG A 278 22.89 16.41 4.78
C ARG A 278 21.81 17.40 5.22
N LEU A 279 21.37 17.29 6.47
CA LEU A 279 20.32 18.14 6.99
C LEU A 279 20.76 19.60 7.02
N PRO A 280 19.99 20.54 6.45
CA PRO A 280 20.29 21.96 6.51
C PRO A 280 20.42 22.48 7.96
N ALA A 281 21.06 23.64 8.13
CA ALA A 281 21.29 24.22 9.44
C ALA A 281 19.98 24.54 10.21
N ASP A 282 18.88 24.77 9.51
CA ASP A 282 17.54 24.99 10.08
C ASP A 282 16.87 23.68 10.54
N GLY A 283 17.44 22.52 10.19
CA GLY A 283 16.90 21.21 10.58
C GLY A 283 15.66 20.78 9.79
N GLU A 284 15.27 21.50 8.72
CA GLU A 284 14.05 21.21 7.99
C GLU A 284 14.26 20.19 6.86
N LEU A 285 13.37 19.20 6.80
CA LEU A 285 13.27 18.30 5.66
C LEU A 285 12.63 19.04 4.46
N ARG A 286 13.23 18.88 3.28
CA ARG A 286 12.76 19.48 2.03
C ARG A 286 12.71 18.43 0.92
N PRO A 287 11.83 18.60 -0.10
CA PRO A 287 11.72 17.61 -1.19
C PRO A 287 13.04 17.31 -1.91
N GLY A 288 13.91 18.30 -2.06
CA GLY A 288 15.24 18.14 -2.66
C GLY A 288 16.11 17.19 -1.85
N LEU A 289 16.19 17.39 -0.55
CA LEU A 289 16.99 16.57 0.36
C LEU A 289 16.61 15.08 0.30
N LEU A 290 15.33 14.76 0.20
CA LEU A 290 14.88 13.35 0.20
C LEU A 290 15.46 12.55 -0.98
N ARG A 291 15.85 13.21 -2.08
CA ARG A 291 16.52 12.57 -3.22
C ARG A 291 17.99 12.30 -2.95
N GLU A 292 18.57 13.01 -2.00
CA GLU A 292 20.00 12.92 -1.62
C GLU A 292 20.24 11.94 -0.46
N LEU A 293 19.22 11.15 -0.06
CA LEU A 293 19.28 10.17 1.03
C LEU A 293 19.26 8.72 0.47
N PRO A 294 20.31 8.24 -0.21
CA PRO A 294 20.34 6.93 -0.83
C PRO A 294 20.18 5.77 0.17
N ARG A 295 20.80 5.85 1.36
CA ARG A 295 20.68 4.79 2.40
C ARG A 295 19.26 4.70 2.92
N THR A 296 18.64 5.85 3.20
CA THR A 296 17.26 5.94 3.68
C THR A 296 16.29 5.39 2.63
N ARG A 297 16.48 5.75 1.36
CA ARG A 297 15.70 5.21 0.24
C ARG A 297 15.89 3.70 0.06
N ALA A 298 17.12 3.20 0.24
CA ALA A 298 17.42 1.78 0.17
C ALA A 298 16.67 1.00 1.26
N LEU A 299 16.57 1.53 2.49
CA LEU A 299 15.74 0.93 3.53
C LEU A 299 14.25 0.93 3.15
N VAL A 300 13.74 2.03 2.61
CA VAL A 300 12.34 2.09 2.13
C VAL A 300 12.09 1.02 1.05
N GLN A 301 13.01 0.87 0.09
CA GLN A 301 12.92 -0.15 -0.95
C GLN A 301 12.93 -1.56 -0.37
N GLU A 302 13.80 -1.83 0.60
CA GLU A 302 13.90 -3.15 1.24
C GLU A 302 12.66 -3.48 2.09
N VAL A 303 12.10 -2.49 2.78
CA VAL A 303 10.83 -2.66 3.50
C VAL A 303 9.69 -2.95 2.52
N LEU A 304 9.61 -2.24 1.41
CA LEU A 304 8.60 -2.50 0.36
C LEU A 304 8.82 -3.85 -0.35
N ARG A 305 10.05 -4.35 -0.40
CA ARG A 305 10.33 -5.70 -0.88
C ARG A 305 9.79 -6.76 0.08
N LEU A 306 10.15 -6.65 1.35
CA LEU A 306 9.76 -7.63 2.38
C LEU A 306 8.29 -7.52 2.77
N TYR A 307 7.73 -6.31 2.79
CA TYR A 307 6.38 -6.03 3.25
C TYR A 307 5.62 -5.18 2.22
N PRO A 308 5.42 -5.68 0.98
CA PRO A 308 4.70 -4.94 -0.05
C PRO A 308 3.25 -4.75 0.37
N SER A 309 2.80 -3.49 0.51
CA SER A 309 1.42 -3.19 0.92
C SER A 309 0.40 -3.79 -0.04
N ALA A 310 0.67 -3.73 -1.37
CA ALA A 310 -0.07 -4.49 -2.38
C ALA A 310 0.57 -5.87 -2.55
N TRP A 311 0.40 -6.76 -1.57
CA TRP A 311 1.04 -8.07 -1.51
C TRP A 311 0.55 -9.07 -2.56
N TRP A 312 -0.64 -8.82 -3.12
CA TRP A 312 -1.24 -9.51 -4.25
C TRP A 312 -2.18 -8.59 -5.03
N PHE A 313 -2.45 -8.91 -6.28
CA PHE A 313 -3.52 -8.30 -7.05
C PHE A 313 -3.96 -9.21 -8.20
N ALA A 314 -5.24 -9.13 -8.58
CA ALA A 314 -5.83 -10.04 -9.54
C ALA A 314 -5.93 -9.45 -10.96
N ARG A 315 -5.94 -10.38 -11.94
CA ARG A 315 -6.36 -10.15 -13.33
C ARG A 315 -7.29 -11.29 -13.76
N THR A 316 -8.07 -11.05 -14.81
CA THR A 316 -8.82 -12.11 -15.50
C THR A 316 -8.28 -12.23 -16.90
N ALA A 317 -7.98 -13.45 -17.36
CA ALA A 317 -7.61 -13.72 -18.75
C ALA A 317 -8.82 -13.48 -19.64
N LEU A 318 -8.71 -12.57 -20.62
CA LEU A 318 -9.75 -12.22 -21.59
C LEU A 318 -9.67 -13.09 -22.85
N ALA A 319 -8.54 -13.74 -23.07
CA ALA A 319 -8.25 -14.69 -24.13
C ALA A 319 -7.37 -15.80 -23.57
N ASP A 320 -7.23 -16.91 -24.32
CA ASP A 320 -6.26 -17.94 -24.02
C ASP A 320 -4.84 -17.39 -24.16
N ASP A 321 -3.94 -17.78 -23.27
CA ASP A 321 -2.52 -17.41 -23.30
C ASP A 321 -1.63 -18.55 -22.81
N VAL A 322 -0.32 -18.42 -23.00
CA VAL A 322 0.69 -19.30 -22.42
C VAL A 322 1.68 -18.44 -21.64
N VAL A 323 1.83 -18.74 -20.35
CA VAL A 323 2.74 -18.06 -19.43
C VAL A 323 3.77 -19.06 -18.90
N SER A 324 5.04 -18.84 -19.17
CA SER A 324 6.13 -19.76 -18.76
C SER A 324 5.80 -21.25 -19.05
N GLY A 325 5.27 -21.55 -20.24
CA GLY A 325 4.90 -22.90 -20.67
C GLY A 325 3.57 -23.45 -20.13
N VAL A 326 2.88 -22.72 -19.27
CA VAL A 326 1.58 -23.10 -18.70
C VAL A 326 0.44 -22.46 -19.49
N ALA A 327 -0.51 -23.27 -19.96
CA ALA A 327 -1.70 -22.79 -20.65
C ALA A 327 -2.66 -22.10 -19.68
N ILE A 328 -3.01 -20.86 -19.96
CA ILE A 328 -3.96 -20.04 -19.21
C ILE A 328 -5.24 -19.89 -20.03
N PRO A 329 -6.33 -20.56 -19.68
CA PRO A 329 -7.56 -20.47 -20.43
C PRO A 329 -8.26 -19.12 -20.21
N LYS A 330 -9.00 -18.66 -21.23
CA LYS A 330 -9.91 -17.53 -21.12
C LYS A 330 -10.85 -17.67 -19.93
N GLY A 331 -11.01 -16.58 -19.17
CA GLY A 331 -11.84 -16.54 -17.97
C GLY A 331 -11.11 -16.98 -16.68
N ALA A 332 -9.87 -17.45 -16.77
CA ALA A 332 -9.07 -17.80 -15.59
C ALA A 332 -8.78 -16.56 -14.74
N SER A 333 -8.77 -16.75 -13.42
CA SER A 333 -8.32 -15.75 -12.45
C SER A 333 -6.80 -15.85 -12.28
N ILE A 334 -6.10 -14.75 -12.41
CA ILE A 334 -4.64 -14.66 -12.25
C ILE A 334 -4.34 -13.87 -10.99
N LEU A 335 -3.69 -14.51 -10.03
CA LEU A 335 -3.20 -13.90 -8.80
C LEU A 335 -1.72 -13.57 -8.98
N LEU A 336 -1.41 -12.31 -9.23
CA LEU A 336 -0.04 -11.78 -9.23
C LEU A 336 0.34 -11.47 -7.78
N CYS A 337 1.40 -12.11 -7.28
CA CYS A 337 1.74 -12.06 -5.86
C CYS A 337 3.13 -11.46 -5.62
N PRO A 338 3.26 -10.11 -5.44
CA PRO A 338 4.52 -9.48 -5.07
C PRO A 338 5.14 -10.05 -3.79
N TRP A 339 4.34 -10.49 -2.81
CA TRP A 339 4.85 -11.11 -1.59
C TRP A 339 5.75 -12.31 -1.87
N ALA A 340 5.31 -13.24 -2.70
CA ALA A 340 6.10 -14.41 -3.07
C ALA A 340 7.19 -14.06 -4.09
N LEU A 341 6.91 -13.18 -5.06
CA LEU A 341 7.88 -12.71 -6.05
C LEU A 341 9.11 -12.06 -5.40
N HIS A 342 8.90 -11.20 -4.43
CA HIS A 342 9.98 -10.49 -3.74
C HIS A 342 10.79 -11.39 -2.79
N ARG A 343 10.42 -12.67 -2.69
CA ARG A 343 11.08 -13.70 -1.87
C ARG A 343 11.64 -14.85 -2.70
N GLN A 344 11.64 -14.74 -4.02
CA GLN A 344 12.19 -15.77 -4.90
C GLN A 344 13.70 -15.94 -4.67
N PRO A 345 14.18 -17.17 -4.33
CA PRO A 345 15.57 -17.37 -3.96
C PRO A 345 16.53 -17.28 -5.14
N ASP A 346 16.05 -17.46 -6.37
CA ASP A 346 16.81 -17.27 -7.61
C ASP A 346 17.01 -15.78 -7.97
N GLN A 347 16.18 -14.89 -7.42
CA GLN A 347 16.23 -13.44 -7.66
C GLN A 347 16.88 -12.68 -6.50
N TRP A 348 16.77 -13.19 -5.28
CA TRP A 348 17.16 -12.47 -4.07
C TRP A 348 18.08 -13.33 -3.19
N ALA A 349 19.32 -12.94 -3.05
CA ALA A 349 20.20 -13.54 -2.05
C ALA A 349 19.66 -13.24 -0.64
N ASP A 350 19.62 -14.27 0.22
CA ASP A 350 19.02 -14.17 1.56
C ASP A 350 17.67 -13.46 1.55
N PRO A 351 16.65 -14.04 0.89
CA PRO A 351 15.41 -13.34 0.53
C PRO A 351 14.58 -12.89 1.74
N LEU A 352 14.76 -13.48 2.91
CA LEU A 352 14.03 -13.14 4.13
C LEU A 352 14.75 -12.12 5.02
N ASP A 353 16.02 -11.84 4.75
CA ASP A 353 16.81 -10.90 5.53
C ASP A 353 16.52 -9.45 5.14
N LEU A 354 16.48 -8.57 6.15
CA LEU A 354 16.40 -7.13 5.96
C LEU A 354 17.80 -6.58 5.68
N LYS A 355 18.13 -6.41 4.40
CA LYS A 355 19.45 -5.99 3.89
C LYS A 355 19.33 -4.81 2.92
N PRO A 356 19.16 -3.56 3.39
CA PRO A 356 18.99 -2.40 2.52
C PRO A 356 20.16 -2.18 1.53
N ALA A 357 21.37 -2.59 1.90
CA ALA A 357 22.56 -2.43 1.07
C ALA A 357 22.43 -3.07 -0.33
N ARG A 358 21.55 -4.08 -0.50
CA ARG A 358 21.27 -4.69 -1.80
C ARG A 358 20.76 -3.71 -2.86
N PHE A 359 20.14 -2.61 -2.44
CA PHE A 359 19.65 -1.54 -3.32
C PHE A 359 20.70 -0.44 -3.59
N LEU A 360 21.86 -0.51 -2.95
CA LEU A 360 22.97 0.42 -3.17
C LEU A 360 24.08 -0.23 -3.98
N GLU A 361 24.36 -1.50 -3.73
CA GLU A 361 25.50 -2.23 -4.24
C GLU A 361 25.12 -3.64 -4.66
N GLY A 362 25.88 -4.23 -5.57
CA GLY A 362 25.71 -5.62 -6.00
C GLY A 362 24.91 -5.81 -7.29
N PRO A 363 24.69 -7.06 -7.70
CA PRO A 363 23.95 -7.39 -8.88
C PRO A 363 22.48 -6.99 -8.69
N GLN A 364 21.93 -6.31 -9.68
CA GLN A 364 20.51 -5.97 -9.69
C GLN A 364 19.69 -7.21 -10.09
N PRO A 365 18.59 -7.51 -9.39
CA PRO A 365 17.68 -8.56 -9.78
C PRO A 365 17.02 -8.24 -11.13
N ASP A 366 16.31 -9.22 -11.69
CA ASP A 366 15.45 -8.96 -12.86
C ASP A 366 14.54 -7.75 -12.60
N LYS A 367 14.31 -6.93 -13.63
CA LYS A 367 13.48 -5.73 -13.55
C LYS A 367 12.09 -6.00 -12.97
N PHE A 368 11.52 -7.17 -13.25
CA PHE A 368 10.21 -7.56 -12.76
C PHE A 368 10.26 -8.38 -11.48
N ALA A 369 11.45 -8.64 -10.90
CA ALA A 369 11.57 -9.24 -9.58
C ALA A 369 11.23 -8.26 -8.45
N TYR A 370 11.19 -6.94 -8.71
CA TYR A 370 10.86 -5.90 -7.74
C TYR A 370 9.75 -4.99 -8.28
N VAL A 371 8.52 -5.25 -7.88
CA VAL A 371 7.32 -4.54 -8.37
C VAL A 371 6.35 -4.12 -7.25
N PRO A 372 6.81 -3.44 -6.20
CA PRO A 372 5.95 -3.05 -5.07
C PRO A 372 4.83 -2.08 -5.48
N PHE A 373 4.99 -1.41 -6.61
CA PHE A 373 4.03 -0.48 -7.20
C PHE A 373 3.35 -1.03 -8.46
N GLY A 374 3.46 -2.33 -8.71
CA GLY A 374 3.02 -2.97 -9.94
C GLY A 374 3.87 -2.60 -11.15
N ALA A 375 3.40 -2.96 -12.35
CA ALA A 375 4.08 -2.66 -13.61
C ALA A 375 3.09 -2.37 -14.74
N GLY A 376 3.60 -1.92 -15.90
CA GLY A 376 2.82 -1.62 -17.08
C GLY A 376 1.97 -0.36 -16.97
N PRO A 377 0.92 -0.20 -17.79
CA PRO A 377 0.10 1.03 -17.83
C PRO A 377 -0.61 1.34 -16.51
N ARG A 378 -0.85 0.34 -15.68
CA ARG A 378 -1.52 0.45 -14.37
C ARG A 378 -0.56 0.53 -13.19
N THR A 379 0.72 0.79 -13.42
CA THR A 379 1.69 1.10 -12.36
C THR A 379 1.14 2.20 -11.45
N CYS A 380 1.40 2.11 -10.15
CA CYS A 380 0.93 3.09 -9.17
C CYS A 380 1.33 4.52 -9.57
N ILE A 381 0.35 5.41 -9.64
CA ILE A 381 0.60 6.81 -9.97
C ILE A 381 1.27 7.56 -8.81
N GLY A 382 0.99 7.14 -7.57
CA GLY A 382 1.53 7.72 -6.34
C GLY A 382 2.90 7.17 -5.93
N ALA A 383 3.57 6.33 -6.75
CA ALA A 383 4.82 5.67 -6.35
C ALA A 383 5.92 6.64 -5.88
N GLN A 384 6.10 7.76 -6.58
CA GLN A 384 7.08 8.78 -6.21
C GLN A 384 6.71 9.48 -4.91
N LEU A 385 5.43 9.84 -4.73
CA LEU A 385 4.92 10.47 -3.51
C LEU A 385 5.11 9.53 -2.31
N ALA A 386 4.62 8.31 -2.40
CA ALA A 386 4.72 7.32 -1.33
C ALA A 386 6.18 7.03 -0.92
N THR A 387 7.08 6.89 -1.90
CA THR A 387 8.50 6.70 -1.63
C THR A 387 9.11 7.91 -0.91
N ALA A 388 8.75 9.14 -1.33
CA ALA A 388 9.22 10.37 -0.70
C ALA A 388 8.67 10.53 0.72
N GLU A 389 7.38 10.25 0.94
CA GLU A 389 6.74 10.27 2.27
C GLU A 389 7.38 9.28 3.23
N LEU A 390 7.62 8.04 2.79
CA LEU A 390 8.30 7.02 3.59
C LEU A 390 9.77 7.39 3.88
N THR A 391 10.46 8.00 2.91
CA THR A 391 11.83 8.50 3.12
C THR A 391 11.87 9.61 4.16
N ALA A 392 10.92 10.56 4.08
CA ALA A 392 10.78 11.64 5.05
C ALA A 392 10.43 11.12 6.45
N LEU A 393 9.52 10.14 6.52
CA LEU A 393 9.15 9.47 7.77
C LEU A 393 10.37 8.80 8.42
N ALA A 394 11.16 8.04 7.64
CA ALA A 394 12.37 7.40 8.16
C ALA A 394 13.38 8.44 8.67
N ALA A 395 13.64 9.48 7.87
CA ALA A 395 14.55 10.58 8.23
C ALA A 395 14.11 11.26 9.54
N MET A 396 12.84 11.62 9.66
CA MET A 396 12.27 12.22 10.88
C MET A 396 12.41 11.28 12.08
N LEU A 397 12.04 10.02 11.93
CA LEU A 397 12.09 9.06 13.04
C LEU A 397 13.52 8.91 13.59
N VAL A 398 14.53 8.72 12.73
CA VAL A 398 15.89 8.46 13.18
C VAL A 398 16.62 9.71 13.73
N THR A 399 16.20 10.91 13.33
CA THR A 399 16.80 12.17 13.82
C THR A 399 16.13 12.69 15.07
N THR A 400 14.83 12.43 15.24
CA THR A 400 14.05 12.99 16.35
C THR A 400 13.94 12.05 17.55
N PHE A 401 13.89 10.72 17.29
CA PHE A 401 13.56 9.76 18.34
C PHE A 401 14.59 8.62 18.45
N ASP A 402 14.75 8.13 19.67
CA ASP A 402 15.18 6.77 19.93
C ASP A 402 13.95 5.88 19.97
N ILE A 403 13.99 4.75 19.24
CA ILE A 403 12.83 3.90 18.98
C ILE A 403 13.07 2.54 19.65
N GLU A 404 12.29 2.19 20.63
CA GLU A 404 12.33 0.90 21.32
C GLU A 404 11.14 0.03 20.88
N ALA A 405 11.39 -1.19 20.40
CA ALA A 405 10.32 -2.14 20.07
C ALA A 405 9.81 -2.83 21.34
N LEU A 406 8.52 -2.74 21.60
CA LEU A 406 7.83 -3.36 22.74
C LEU A 406 7.15 -4.69 22.38
N SER A 407 6.96 -4.99 21.08
CA SER A 407 6.44 -6.26 20.58
C SER A 407 7.59 -7.22 20.21
N GLY A 408 7.29 -8.46 19.81
CA GLY A 408 8.28 -9.50 19.51
C GLY A 408 9.22 -9.23 18.31
N PRO A 409 10.11 -10.18 17.97
CA PRO A 409 11.06 -10.02 16.87
C PRO A 409 10.38 -9.74 15.53
N LEU A 410 11.04 -8.99 14.63
CA LEU A 410 10.49 -8.65 13.30
C LEU A 410 10.10 -9.90 12.50
N ALA A 411 10.95 -10.92 12.50
CA ALA A 411 10.71 -12.18 11.79
C ALA A 411 9.52 -12.99 12.34
N ALA A 412 9.09 -12.74 13.59
CA ALA A 412 7.94 -13.39 14.19
C ALA A 412 6.62 -12.62 13.96
N GLN A 413 6.68 -11.43 13.33
CA GLN A 413 5.51 -10.63 13.02
C GLN A 413 4.89 -11.13 11.72
N VAL A 414 3.81 -11.90 11.82
CA VAL A 414 3.06 -12.40 10.65
C VAL A 414 1.97 -11.37 10.32
N PRO A 415 2.04 -10.74 9.13
CA PRO A 415 1.02 -9.76 8.73
C PRO A 415 -0.32 -10.42 8.44
N GLU A 416 -1.39 -9.65 8.57
CA GLU A 416 -2.70 -10.08 8.10
C GLU A 416 -2.81 -9.88 6.58
N GLY A 417 -3.22 -10.94 5.87
CA GLY A 417 -3.49 -10.88 4.44
C GLY A 417 -4.93 -10.42 4.18
N GLY A 418 -5.11 -9.20 3.74
CA GLY A 418 -6.40 -8.62 3.31
C GLY A 418 -6.35 -8.10 1.88
N ILE A 419 -7.07 -7.01 1.58
CA ILE A 419 -6.92 -6.28 0.32
C ILE A 419 -5.50 -5.73 0.22
N THR A 420 -5.03 -5.14 1.32
CA THR A 420 -3.65 -4.77 1.53
C THR A 420 -3.02 -5.67 2.59
N LEU A 421 -1.70 -5.65 2.68
CA LEU A 421 -0.97 -6.25 3.78
C LEU A 421 -1.32 -5.47 5.06
N GLY A 422 -1.82 -6.15 6.07
CA GLY A 422 -2.15 -5.55 7.35
C GLY A 422 -0.96 -5.53 8.33
N ALA A 423 -1.16 -4.87 9.46
CA ALA A 423 -0.29 -5.07 10.62
C ALA A 423 -0.53 -6.47 11.22
N PRO A 424 0.43 -7.04 11.97
CA PRO A 424 0.21 -8.27 12.71
C PRO A 424 -0.93 -8.14 13.72
N ARG A 425 -1.71 -9.22 13.93
CA ARG A 425 -2.79 -9.25 14.94
C ARG A 425 -2.34 -8.88 16.34
N ALA A 426 -1.11 -9.23 16.70
CA ALA A 426 -0.51 -8.87 17.97
C ALA A 426 -0.22 -7.38 18.14
N GLY A 427 -0.38 -6.61 17.04
CA GLY A 427 -0.03 -5.19 16.99
C GLY A 427 1.47 -4.96 16.89
N MET A 428 1.84 -3.74 16.57
CA MET A 428 3.23 -3.26 16.56
C MET A 428 3.33 -2.07 17.53
N LYS A 429 3.88 -2.33 18.72
CA LYS A 429 4.05 -1.31 19.76
C LYS A 429 5.50 -0.90 19.87
N VAL A 430 5.71 0.40 19.99
CA VAL A 430 7.03 1.02 20.21
C VAL A 430 6.94 2.05 21.32
N ARG A 431 8.10 2.40 21.88
CA ARG A 431 8.28 3.60 22.68
C ARG A 431 9.16 4.56 21.91
N LEU A 432 8.70 5.81 21.79
CA LEU A 432 9.46 6.89 21.17
C LEU A 432 9.95 7.82 22.27
N SER A 433 11.25 7.94 22.42
CA SER A 433 11.88 8.88 23.34
C SER A 433 12.60 9.96 22.53
N VAL A 434 12.36 11.24 22.86
CA VAL A 434 13.05 12.35 22.19
C VAL A 434 14.55 12.22 22.44
N ARG A 435 15.31 12.33 21.37
CA ARG A 435 16.76 12.35 21.43
C ARG A 435 17.27 13.69 21.95
N GLU A 436 18.26 13.63 22.78
CA GLU A 436 19.05 14.84 23.06
C GLU A 436 19.76 15.28 21.78
N PRO A 437 19.65 16.56 21.38
CA PRO A 437 20.40 17.06 20.25
C PRO A 437 21.90 16.81 20.49
N LEU A 438 22.56 16.19 19.52
CA LEU A 438 24.02 16.08 19.57
C LEU A 438 24.58 17.48 19.81
N ARG A 439 25.23 17.70 20.95
CA ARG A 439 26.02 18.91 21.17
C ARG A 439 27.06 18.93 20.05
N ARG A 440 26.85 19.80 19.04
CA ARG A 440 27.91 20.06 18.08
C ARG A 440 29.09 20.55 18.90
N VAL A 441 30.12 19.71 19.01
CA VAL A 441 31.41 20.12 19.56
C VAL A 441 31.90 21.17 18.55
N ALA A 442 32.04 22.40 19.05
CA ALA A 442 32.48 23.57 18.29
C ALA A 442 33.95 23.41 17.87
#